data_1cd21be062a86e6c16129f9f28b8cd75
#
_entry.id   1cd21be062a86e6c16129f9f28b8cd75
#
_cell.length_a   1.000
_cell.length_b   1.000
_cell.length_c   1.000
_cell.angle_alpha   90.00
_cell.angle_beta   90.00
_cell.angle_gamma   90.00
#
_symmetry.space_group_name_H-M   'P 1'
#
loop_
_entity.id
_entity.type
_entity.pdbx_description
1 polymer ?
#
loop_
_entity_poly.entity_id
_entity_poly.type
_entity_poly.pdbx_seq_one_letter_code
_entity_poly.pdbx_strand_id
1 'polypeptide(L)'
;RVRTAELAVVQEVHPCDPDNYACTVVLRDSDMVLKQVPLATPRKGVAMAPDVGDLVLVQFIGGQINAPIITGSLYNDEDRPPKNAEKQAVIHLPSDADEGSALRIELNTDPANGVVISIGGALKLTLVDDDPVVKLNVADGKATLNIARDGSMKLQSSNALEIKADADIKIEAGGQLNLKGSTINLN
;
A
#
# COMPACT_ATOMS: atom_id res chain seq x y z
N ARG A 1 40.55 11.02 0.21
CA ARG A 1 39.49 11.61 -0.60
C ARG A 1 38.24 11.70 0.25
N VAL A 2 37.70 12.87 0.39
CA VAL A 2 36.38 13.07 1.06
C VAL A 2 35.29 12.50 0.15
N ARG A 3 34.50 11.56 0.64
CA ARG A 3 33.31 11.05 -0.04
C ARG A 3 32.08 11.77 0.49
N THR A 4 31.18 12.17 -0.38
CA THR A 4 29.95 12.89 0.02
C THR A 4 28.73 12.00 -0.15
N ALA A 5 28.39 11.64 -1.36
CA ALA A 5 27.33 10.73 -1.71
C ALA A 5 27.71 9.92 -2.95
N GLU A 6 27.30 8.67 -3.02
CA GLU A 6 27.54 7.79 -4.18
C GLU A 6 26.30 6.93 -4.43
N LEU A 7 26.10 6.53 -5.69
CA LEU A 7 25.07 5.57 -6.06
C LEU A 7 25.54 4.16 -5.78
N ALA A 8 24.65 3.32 -5.30
CA ALA A 8 24.93 1.92 -5.05
C ALA A 8 23.73 1.03 -5.45
N VAL A 9 24.01 -0.24 -5.68
CA VAL A 9 23.00 -1.26 -5.95
C VAL A 9 22.91 -2.19 -4.74
N VAL A 10 21.69 -2.48 -4.32
CA VAL A 10 21.42 -3.39 -3.19
C VAL A 10 21.72 -4.82 -3.60
N GLN A 11 22.57 -5.50 -2.85
CA GLN A 11 22.88 -6.93 -3.03
C GLN A 11 22.16 -7.83 -2.03
N GLU A 12 21.95 -7.34 -0.81
CA GLU A 12 21.33 -8.10 0.26
C GLU A 12 20.59 -7.16 1.21
N VAL A 13 19.45 -7.58 1.69
CA VAL A 13 18.60 -6.79 2.59
C VAL A 13 18.54 -7.46 3.96
N HIS A 14 18.79 -6.70 5.02
CA HIS A 14 18.75 -7.12 6.41
C HIS A 14 17.66 -6.32 7.15
N PRO A 15 16.38 -6.72 7.01
CA PRO A 15 15.26 -5.83 7.37
C PRO A 15 14.96 -5.76 8.86
N CYS A 16 15.47 -6.69 9.66
CA CYS A 16 15.15 -6.81 11.09
C CYS A 16 16.29 -7.44 11.88
N ASP A 17 16.05 -7.75 13.16
CA ASP A 17 17.00 -8.45 14.02
C ASP A 17 17.59 -9.72 13.36
N PRO A 18 18.93 -9.99 13.54
CA PRO A 18 19.87 -9.24 14.37
C PRO A 18 20.54 -8.04 13.67
N ASP A 19 20.24 -7.78 12.42
CA ASP A 19 21.02 -6.90 11.52
C ASP A 19 20.60 -5.42 11.55
N ASN A 20 19.59 -5.07 12.36
CA ASN A 20 19.23 -3.71 12.72
C ASN A 20 18.87 -2.80 11.52
N TYR A 21 18.10 -3.30 10.54
CA TYR A 21 17.58 -2.53 9.41
C TYR A 21 18.68 -1.93 8.54
N ALA A 22 19.34 -2.78 7.78
CA ALA A 22 20.52 -2.45 6.96
C ALA A 22 20.48 -3.18 5.60
N CYS A 23 21.37 -2.78 4.69
CA CYS A 23 21.63 -3.49 3.43
C CYS A 23 23.11 -3.69 3.19
N THR A 24 23.45 -4.74 2.45
CA THR A 24 24.73 -4.86 1.76
C THR A 24 24.58 -4.27 0.36
N VAL A 25 25.45 -3.34 -0.02
CA VAL A 25 25.37 -2.62 -1.29
C VAL A 25 26.71 -2.60 -2.01
N VAL A 26 26.68 -2.44 -3.34
CA VAL A 26 27.86 -2.23 -4.19
C VAL A 26 27.82 -0.83 -4.75
N LEU A 27 28.88 -0.05 -4.51
CA LEU A 27 29.05 1.28 -5.08
C LEU A 27 29.26 1.16 -6.61
N ARG A 28 28.47 1.92 -7.39
CA ARG A 28 28.50 1.85 -8.86
C ARG A 28 29.84 2.27 -9.47
N ASP A 29 30.48 3.27 -8.90
CA ASP A 29 31.68 3.86 -9.50
C ASP A 29 32.98 3.11 -9.14
N SER A 30 32.97 2.28 -8.11
CA SER A 30 34.19 1.64 -7.59
C SER A 30 34.04 0.14 -7.37
N ASP A 31 32.88 -0.45 -7.63
CA ASP A 31 32.54 -1.86 -7.36
C ASP A 31 32.81 -2.29 -5.90
N MET A 32 32.94 -1.31 -5.01
CA MET A 32 33.21 -1.57 -3.60
C MET A 32 31.96 -2.07 -2.89
N VAL A 33 32.07 -3.18 -2.19
CA VAL A 33 31.00 -3.74 -1.36
C VAL A 33 31.04 -3.11 0.02
N LEU A 34 29.93 -2.51 0.42
CA LEU A 34 29.69 -2.02 1.77
C LEU A 34 28.68 -2.94 2.47
N LYS A 35 29.06 -3.55 3.58
CA LYS A 35 28.21 -4.48 4.33
C LYS A 35 27.49 -3.78 5.46
N GLN A 36 26.26 -4.22 5.72
CA GLN A 36 25.43 -3.76 6.84
C GLN A 36 25.32 -2.23 6.91
N VAL A 37 25.11 -1.59 5.75
CA VAL A 37 24.89 -0.14 5.67
C VAL A 37 23.50 0.18 6.22
N PRO A 38 23.40 1.02 7.28
CA PRO A 38 22.12 1.36 7.87
C PRO A 38 21.18 2.06 6.88
N LEU A 39 19.88 1.73 6.96
CA LEU A 39 18.82 2.42 6.23
C LEU A 39 18.27 3.58 7.08
N ALA A 40 18.23 4.77 6.52
CA ALA A 40 17.46 5.85 7.09
C ALA A 40 15.95 5.60 6.93
N THR A 41 15.18 5.99 7.92
CA THR A 41 13.72 5.95 7.87
C THR A 41 13.16 7.35 8.17
N PRO A 42 12.04 7.76 7.53
CA PRO A 42 11.42 9.05 7.83
C PRO A 42 10.99 9.17 9.30
N ARG A 43 10.62 8.05 9.93
CA ARG A 43 10.19 8.00 11.33
C ARG A 43 10.36 6.59 11.89
N LYS A 44 10.80 6.46 13.14
CA LYS A 44 10.76 5.17 13.85
C LYS A 44 9.32 4.63 13.90
N GLY A 45 9.15 3.36 13.59
CA GLY A 45 7.85 2.70 13.43
C GLY A 45 7.41 2.58 11.95
N VAL A 46 8.19 3.12 11.01
CA VAL A 46 8.03 2.91 9.57
C VAL A 46 9.23 2.13 9.06
N ALA A 47 9.01 0.97 8.48
CA ALA A 47 10.02 0.13 7.84
C ALA A 47 9.60 -0.15 6.39
N MET A 48 10.39 0.33 5.44
CA MET A 48 10.23 0.12 4.00
C MET A 48 11.63 -0.07 3.43
N ALA A 49 12.14 -1.30 3.52
CA ALA A 49 13.45 -1.63 2.97
C ALA A 49 13.38 -1.70 1.44
N PRO A 50 14.46 -1.33 0.74
CA PRO A 50 14.55 -1.53 -0.71
C PRO A 50 14.63 -3.02 -1.05
N ASP A 51 14.35 -3.36 -2.29
CA ASP A 51 14.53 -4.71 -2.81
C ASP A 51 15.96 -4.94 -3.32
N VAL A 52 16.36 -6.21 -3.44
CA VAL A 52 17.64 -6.57 -4.07
C VAL A 52 17.64 -6.13 -5.54
N GLY A 53 18.65 -5.41 -5.96
CA GLY A 53 18.76 -4.81 -7.28
C GLY A 53 18.43 -3.32 -7.30
N ASP A 54 17.76 -2.79 -6.27
CA ASP A 54 17.40 -1.38 -6.22
C ASP A 54 18.62 -0.46 -6.24
N LEU A 55 18.46 0.66 -6.94
CA LEU A 55 19.41 1.76 -6.93
C LEU A 55 19.17 2.63 -5.71
N VAL A 56 20.19 2.82 -4.88
CA VAL A 56 20.12 3.60 -3.64
C VAL A 56 21.17 4.68 -3.57
N LEU A 57 20.87 5.73 -2.82
CA LEU A 57 21.81 6.80 -2.51
C LEU A 57 22.48 6.53 -1.16
N VAL A 58 23.80 6.36 -1.18
CA VAL A 58 24.64 6.19 0.01
C VAL A 58 25.33 7.51 0.32
N GLN A 59 25.14 8.01 1.52
CA GLN A 59 25.86 9.16 2.06
C GLN A 59 26.90 8.72 3.09
N PHE A 60 28.02 9.45 3.15
CA PHE A 60 29.12 9.17 4.07
C PHE A 60 29.19 10.26 5.13
N ILE A 61 28.93 9.93 6.39
CA ILE A 61 28.95 10.90 7.49
C ILE A 61 30.37 11.45 7.66
N GLY A 62 30.50 12.78 7.61
CA GLY A 62 31.79 13.44 7.70
C GLY A 62 32.76 13.06 6.56
N GLY A 63 32.28 12.52 5.46
CA GLY A 63 33.10 12.06 4.34
C GLY A 63 33.86 10.76 4.61
N GLN A 64 33.52 10.03 5.67
CA GLN A 64 34.21 8.82 6.11
C GLN A 64 33.60 7.58 5.49
N ILE A 65 34.41 6.80 4.79
CA ILE A 65 33.95 5.58 4.10
C ILE A 65 33.41 4.49 5.06
N ASN A 66 33.82 4.49 6.29
CA ASN A 66 33.38 3.57 7.34
C ASN A 66 32.11 4.04 8.08
N ALA A 67 31.51 5.15 7.64
CA ALA A 67 30.28 5.67 8.19
C ALA A 67 29.23 5.92 7.07
N PRO A 68 28.88 4.89 6.26
CA PRO A 68 27.88 4.99 5.23
C PRO A 68 26.47 4.92 5.81
N ILE A 69 25.50 5.62 5.18
CA ILE A 69 24.06 5.51 5.45
C ILE A 69 23.34 5.53 4.10
N ILE A 70 22.37 4.63 3.90
CA ILE A 70 21.44 4.68 2.78
C ILE A 70 20.33 5.67 3.14
N THR A 71 20.13 6.68 2.30
CA THR A 71 19.17 7.77 2.55
C THR A 71 17.95 7.73 1.67
N GLY A 72 17.89 6.85 0.67
CA GLY A 72 16.73 6.66 -0.18
C GLY A 72 17.01 5.80 -1.39
N SER A 73 15.95 5.32 -2.03
CA SER A 73 15.99 4.64 -3.31
C SER A 73 15.74 5.63 -4.45
N LEU A 74 16.22 5.30 -5.64
CA LEU A 74 16.05 6.12 -6.84
C LEU A 74 15.45 5.27 -7.96
N TYR A 75 14.52 5.85 -8.68
CA TYR A 75 14.06 5.30 -9.94
C TYR A 75 15.09 5.53 -11.05
N ASN A 76 15.06 4.71 -12.06
CA ASN A 76 15.94 4.78 -13.23
C ASN A 76 15.17 4.42 -14.51
N ASP A 77 15.85 4.19 -15.63
CA ASP A 77 15.20 3.89 -16.90
C ASP A 77 14.60 2.48 -16.96
N GLU A 78 15.07 1.57 -16.12
CA GLU A 78 14.56 0.19 -16.00
C GLU A 78 13.48 0.10 -14.92
N ASP A 79 13.72 0.73 -13.76
CA ASP A 79 12.80 0.76 -12.63
C ASP A 79 12.04 2.08 -12.59
N ARG A 80 10.87 2.10 -13.18
CA ARG A 80 10.03 3.30 -13.26
C ARG A 80 9.14 3.44 -12.03
N PRO A 81 8.81 4.68 -11.64
CA PRO A 81 7.85 4.90 -10.57
C PRO A 81 6.47 4.33 -10.94
N PRO A 82 5.68 3.87 -9.96
CA PRO A 82 4.30 3.49 -10.22
C PRO A 82 3.54 4.68 -10.82
N LYS A 83 2.55 4.38 -11.67
CA LYS A 83 1.71 5.44 -12.24
C LYS A 83 1.11 6.28 -11.12
N ASN A 84 1.30 7.57 -11.19
CA ASN A 84 0.80 8.53 -10.23
C ASN A 84 0.42 9.85 -10.94
N ALA A 85 -0.31 10.70 -10.26
CA ALA A 85 -0.70 12.02 -10.71
C ALA A 85 -0.17 13.10 -9.78
N GLU A 86 -0.28 14.36 -10.18
CA GLU A 86 -0.05 15.49 -9.27
C GLU A 86 -1.00 15.40 -8.07
N LYS A 87 -0.53 15.83 -6.90
CA LYS A 87 -1.30 15.82 -5.63
C LYS A 87 -1.75 14.42 -5.19
N GLN A 88 -1.06 13.38 -5.64
CA GLN A 88 -1.27 12.00 -5.27
C GLN A 88 0.00 11.43 -4.62
N ALA A 89 -0.16 10.66 -3.55
CA ALA A 89 0.88 9.77 -3.06
C ALA A 89 0.45 8.32 -3.31
N VAL A 90 1.40 7.49 -3.75
CA VAL A 90 1.14 6.10 -4.10
C VAL A 90 2.12 5.18 -3.39
N ILE A 91 1.61 4.11 -2.79
CA ILE A 91 2.39 2.95 -2.35
C ILE A 91 1.97 1.78 -3.24
N HIS A 92 2.93 1.11 -3.86
CA HIS A 92 2.71 0.00 -4.78
C HIS A 92 3.69 -1.12 -4.46
N LEU A 93 3.20 -2.28 -4.05
CA LEU A 93 4.01 -3.40 -3.57
C LEU A 93 3.51 -4.75 -4.12
N PRO A 94 4.40 -5.63 -4.59
CA PRO A 94 5.82 -5.37 -4.88
C PRO A 94 5.99 -4.28 -5.93
N SER A 95 7.16 -3.64 -5.97
CA SER A 95 7.43 -2.48 -6.86
C SER A 95 7.31 -2.83 -8.35
N ASP A 96 7.65 -4.06 -8.71
CA ASP A 96 7.64 -4.64 -10.06
C ASP A 96 6.34 -5.35 -10.45
N ALA A 97 5.35 -5.42 -9.54
CA ALA A 97 4.11 -6.13 -9.80
C ALA A 97 3.18 -5.34 -10.74
N ASP A 98 2.43 -6.06 -11.57
CA ASP A 98 1.33 -5.47 -12.34
C ASP A 98 0.23 -4.94 -11.41
N GLU A 99 -0.49 -3.88 -11.84
CA GLU A 99 -1.58 -3.26 -11.06
C GLU A 99 -2.65 -4.28 -10.61
N GLY A 100 -2.90 -5.32 -11.39
CA GLY A 100 -3.87 -6.37 -11.07
C GLY A 100 -3.38 -7.41 -10.05
N SER A 101 -2.12 -7.41 -9.65
CA SER A 101 -1.54 -8.34 -8.66
C SER A 101 -0.94 -7.64 -7.44
N ALA A 102 -0.74 -6.34 -7.50
CA ALA A 102 -0.13 -5.55 -6.44
C ALA A 102 -1.09 -5.20 -5.30
N LEU A 103 -0.52 -4.93 -4.12
CA LEU A 103 -1.13 -4.06 -3.13
C LEU A 103 -0.84 -2.61 -3.55
N ARG A 104 -1.89 -1.82 -3.78
CA ARG A 104 -1.77 -0.41 -4.14
C ARG A 104 -2.59 0.45 -3.20
N ILE A 105 -1.95 1.46 -2.61
CA ILE A 105 -2.61 2.47 -1.77
C ILE A 105 -2.39 3.82 -2.42
N GLU A 106 -3.46 4.56 -2.66
CA GLU A 106 -3.44 5.89 -3.22
C GLU A 106 -4.02 6.88 -2.22
N LEU A 107 -3.31 7.97 -1.98
CA LEU A 107 -3.78 9.12 -1.23
C LEU A 107 -3.98 10.26 -2.23
N ASN A 108 -5.22 10.65 -2.43
CA ASN A 108 -5.61 11.65 -3.43
C ASN A 108 -6.09 12.92 -2.75
N THR A 109 -5.75 14.07 -3.32
CA THR A 109 -6.27 15.37 -2.88
C THR A 109 -6.96 16.16 -3.99
N ASP A 110 -7.03 15.60 -5.19
CA ASP A 110 -7.68 16.16 -6.36
C ASP A 110 -8.30 15.03 -7.22
N PRO A 111 -9.54 15.09 -7.70
CA PRO A 111 -10.53 16.17 -7.53
C PRO A 111 -11.15 16.21 -6.13
N ALA A 112 -11.00 15.18 -5.30
CA ALA A 112 -11.50 15.10 -3.93
C ALA A 112 -10.49 14.43 -3.01
N ASN A 113 -10.52 14.78 -1.73
CA ASN A 113 -9.72 14.08 -0.73
C ASN A 113 -10.19 12.63 -0.59
N GLY A 114 -9.27 11.69 -0.67
CA GLY A 114 -9.66 10.29 -0.60
C GLY A 114 -8.50 9.32 -0.49
N VAL A 115 -8.86 8.10 -0.12
CA VAL A 115 -7.97 6.94 -0.05
C VAL A 115 -8.53 5.82 -0.90
N VAL A 116 -7.71 5.24 -1.76
CA VAL A 116 -8.06 4.03 -2.52
C VAL A 116 -7.09 2.93 -2.15
N ILE A 117 -7.60 1.78 -1.77
CA ILE A 117 -6.81 0.57 -1.49
C ILE A 117 -7.26 -0.50 -2.47
N SER A 118 -6.33 -1.02 -3.26
CA SER A 118 -6.55 -2.13 -4.17
C SER A 118 -5.64 -3.30 -3.77
N ILE A 119 -6.18 -4.51 -3.72
CA ILE A 119 -5.44 -5.73 -3.40
C ILE A 119 -5.67 -6.70 -4.54
N GLY A 120 -4.66 -6.82 -5.39
CA GLY A 120 -4.79 -7.54 -6.64
C GLY A 120 -5.95 -7.01 -7.49
N GLY A 121 -6.45 -7.79 -8.42
CA GLY A 121 -7.66 -7.46 -9.20
C GLY A 121 -8.97 -7.68 -8.47
N ALA A 122 -8.94 -8.29 -7.28
CA ALA A 122 -10.15 -8.81 -6.63
C ALA A 122 -10.81 -7.84 -5.64
N LEU A 123 -10.06 -6.95 -5.00
CA LEU A 123 -10.59 -6.08 -3.95
C LEU A 123 -10.23 -4.62 -4.18
N LYS A 124 -11.23 -3.74 -4.10
CA LYS A 124 -11.04 -2.29 -4.11
C LYS A 124 -11.90 -1.62 -3.04
N LEU A 125 -11.24 -0.93 -2.12
CA LEU A 125 -11.87 -0.04 -1.14
C LEU A 125 -11.59 1.41 -1.54
N THR A 126 -12.64 2.22 -1.63
CA THR A 126 -12.56 3.66 -1.87
C THR A 126 -13.23 4.41 -0.72
N LEU A 127 -12.49 5.31 -0.12
CA LEU A 127 -12.97 6.29 0.85
C LEU A 127 -12.71 7.67 0.25
N VAL A 128 -13.74 8.46 0.03
CA VAL A 128 -13.58 9.73 -0.70
C VAL A 128 -14.56 10.77 -0.17
N ASP A 129 -14.14 12.04 -0.16
CA ASP A 129 -15.01 13.17 0.16
C ASP A 129 -15.89 13.53 -1.07
N ASP A 130 -16.63 12.55 -1.57
CA ASP A 130 -17.57 12.62 -2.68
C ASP A 130 -18.68 11.58 -2.44
N ASP A 131 -19.61 11.40 -3.38
CA ASP A 131 -20.71 10.44 -3.24
C ASP A 131 -20.53 9.24 -4.22
N PRO A 132 -20.50 8.01 -3.72
CA PRO A 132 -20.61 7.56 -2.33
C PRO A 132 -19.31 7.76 -1.53
N VAL A 133 -19.42 8.07 -0.24
CA VAL A 133 -18.27 8.32 0.64
C VAL A 133 -17.47 7.04 0.96
N VAL A 134 -18.12 5.88 0.94
CA VAL A 134 -17.49 4.56 1.07
C VAL A 134 -17.97 3.66 -0.05
N LYS A 135 -17.03 3.03 -0.73
CA LYS A 135 -17.30 1.99 -1.73
C LYS A 135 -16.34 0.83 -1.55
N LEU A 136 -16.88 -0.34 -1.22
CA LEU A 136 -16.16 -1.61 -1.27
C LEU A 136 -16.63 -2.39 -2.48
N ASN A 137 -15.70 -2.87 -3.28
CA ASN A 137 -15.95 -3.70 -4.45
C ASN A 137 -15.09 -4.97 -4.35
N VAL A 138 -15.71 -6.10 -4.50
CA VAL A 138 -15.06 -7.41 -4.49
C VAL A 138 -15.40 -8.16 -5.78
N ALA A 139 -14.38 -8.75 -6.40
CA ALA A 139 -14.49 -9.59 -7.60
C ALA A 139 -15.37 -8.94 -8.70
N ASP A 140 -14.98 -7.75 -9.14
CA ASP A 140 -15.64 -6.97 -10.21
C ASP A 140 -17.15 -6.74 -9.97
N GLY A 141 -17.51 -6.45 -8.73
CA GLY A 141 -18.87 -6.11 -8.36
C GLY A 141 -19.75 -7.30 -7.96
N LYS A 142 -19.18 -8.50 -7.80
CA LYS A 142 -19.94 -9.65 -7.28
C LYS A 142 -20.41 -9.45 -5.84
N ALA A 143 -19.64 -8.71 -5.03
CA ALA A 143 -20.11 -8.19 -3.76
C ALA A 143 -19.72 -6.70 -3.64
N THR A 144 -20.66 -5.88 -3.16
CA THR A 144 -20.44 -4.43 -2.99
C THR A 144 -21.07 -3.92 -1.71
N LEU A 145 -20.38 -2.99 -1.05
CA LEU A 145 -20.95 -2.12 -0.02
C LEU A 145 -20.77 -0.67 -0.46
N ASN A 146 -21.86 0.08 -0.52
CA ASN A 146 -21.84 1.52 -0.78
C ASN A 146 -22.51 2.25 0.37
N ILE A 147 -21.88 3.34 0.82
CA ILE A 147 -22.45 4.27 1.80
C ILE A 147 -22.43 5.64 1.15
N ALA A 148 -23.60 6.22 0.94
CA ALA A 148 -23.76 7.54 0.37
C ALA A 148 -23.58 8.64 1.42
N ARG A 149 -23.39 9.88 0.98
CA ARG A 149 -23.20 11.05 1.84
C ARG A 149 -24.42 11.35 2.71
N ASP A 150 -25.62 11.01 2.26
CA ASP A 150 -26.87 11.16 3.01
C ASP A 150 -27.07 10.07 4.08
N GLY A 151 -26.12 9.15 4.23
CA GLY A 151 -26.15 8.02 5.15
C GLY A 151 -26.88 6.79 4.63
N SER A 152 -27.41 6.79 3.40
CA SER A 152 -28.00 5.59 2.82
C SER A 152 -26.93 4.52 2.56
N MET A 153 -27.27 3.26 2.86
CA MET A 153 -26.36 2.12 2.73
C MET A 153 -26.95 1.07 1.78
N LYS A 154 -26.10 0.52 0.93
CA LYS A 154 -26.46 -0.55 0.01
C LYS A 154 -25.43 -1.68 0.08
N LEU A 155 -25.90 -2.86 0.49
CA LEU A 155 -25.11 -4.11 0.47
C LEU A 155 -25.69 -5.04 -0.58
N GLN A 156 -24.86 -5.51 -1.50
CA GLN A 156 -25.25 -6.43 -2.56
C GLN A 156 -24.28 -7.59 -2.67
N SER A 157 -24.80 -8.77 -2.96
CA SER A 157 -24.04 -9.94 -3.36
C SER A 157 -24.73 -10.64 -4.51
N SER A 158 -23.95 -11.09 -5.51
CA SER A 158 -24.45 -11.93 -6.60
C SER A 158 -24.55 -13.41 -6.22
N ASN A 159 -24.02 -13.77 -5.06
CA ASN A 159 -24.11 -15.10 -4.47
C ASN A 159 -24.93 -15.05 -3.16
N ALA A 160 -24.59 -15.88 -2.19
CA ALA A 160 -25.25 -15.88 -0.90
C ALA A 160 -24.81 -14.68 -0.03
N LEU A 161 -25.73 -14.19 0.78
CA LEU A 161 -25.47 -13.31 1.90
C LEU A 161 -25.95 -14.01 3.16
N GLU A 162 -25.04 -14.28 4.10
CA GLU A 162 -25.35 -14.87 5.40
C GLU A 162 -25.13 -13.84 6.50
N ILE A 163 -26.11 -13.68 7.38
CA ILE A 163 -26.02 -12.83 8.58
C ILE A 163 -26.30 -13.74 9.77
N LYS A 164 -25.32 -13.95 10.62
CA LYS A 164 -25.40 -14.83 11.78
C LYS A 164 -24.86 -14.14 13.03
N ALA A 165 -25.54 -14.31 14.15
CA ALA A 165 -25.04 -13.91 15.47
C ALA A 165 -25.24 -15.07 16.44
N ASP A 166 -24.34 -15.19 17.43
CA ASP A 166 -24.47 -16.16 18.51
C ASP A 166 -25.50 -15.73 19.59
N ALA A 167 -25.88 -14.43 19.54
CA ALA A 167 -26.92 -13.85 20.36
C ALA A 167 -28.05 -13.32 19.47
N ASP A 168 -28.53 -12.12 19.69
CA ASP A 168 -29.69 -11.55 19.00
C ASP A 168 -29.30 -10.85 17.69
N ILE A 169 -30.17 -10.93 16.70
CA ILE A 169 -30.20 -10.05 15.52
C ILE A 169 -31.49 -9.24 15.59
N LYS A 170 -31.36 -7.90 15.66
CA LYS A 170 -32.50 -6.98 15.67
C LYS A 170 -32.54 -6.22 14.36
N ILE A 171 -33.66 -6.28 13.64
CA ILE A 171 -33.90 -5.55 12.40
C ILE A 171 -35.18 -4.73 12.59
N GLU A 172 -35.05 -3.41 12.59
CA GLU A 172 -36.18 -2.47 12.75
C GLU A 172 -36.19 -1.47 11.61
N ALA A 173 -37.37 -1.11 11.13
CA ALA A 173 -37.58 -0.04 10.18
C ALA A 173 -38.67 0.92 10.73
N GLY A 174 -38.40 2.23 10.70
CA GLY A 174 -39.41 3.23 11.03
C GLY A 174 -40.52 3.36 9.95
N GLY A 175 -40.26 2.80 8.78
CA GLY A 175 -41.20 2.70 7.68
C GLY A 175 -41.50 1.23 7.33
N GLN A 176 -41.35 0.86 6.06
CA GLN A 176 -41.63 -0.51 5.61
C GLN A 176 -40.36 -1.38 5.68
N LEU A 177 -40.52 -2.59 6.20
CA LEU A 177 -39.56 -3.67 6.07
C LEU A 177 -40.02 -4.62 4.95
N ASN A 178 -39.33 -4.65 3.81
CA ASN A 178 -39.65 -5.51 2.69
C ASN A 178 -38.70 -6.72 2.65
N LEU A 179 -39.26 -7.91 2.86
CA LEU A 179 -38.55 -9.18 2.68
C LEU A 179 -39.16 -9.87 1.44
N LYS A 180 -38.31 -10.26 0.49
CA LYS A 180 -38.72 -10.95 -0.72
C LYS A 180 -37.81 -12.16 -0.99
N GLY A 181 -38.38 -13.30 -1.15
CA GLY A 181 -37.71 -14.56 -1.51
C GLY A 181 -38.69 -15.54 -2.08
N SER A 182 -38.22 -16.59 -2.74
CA SER A 182 -39.10 -17.71 -3.18
C SER A 182 -39.68 -18.45 -1.97
N THR A 183 -38.94 -18.49 -0.87
CA THR A 183 -39.38 -19.02 0.42
C THR A 183 -38.82 -18.13 1.53
N ILE A 184 -39.64 -17.82 2.53
CA ILE A 184 -39.29 -17.13 3.75
C ILE A 184 -39.69 -18.02 4.91
N ASN A 185 -38.70 -18.54 5.68
CA ASN A 185 -38.96 -19.37 6.86
C ASN A 185 -38.83 -18.50 8.11
N LEU A 186 -39.87 -18.45 8.91
CA LEU A 186 -39.92 -17.80 10.22
C LEU A 186 -40.21 -18.88 11.24
N ASN A 187 -39.27 -19.13 12.15
CA ASN A 187 -39.40 -20.14 13.22
C ASN A 187 -39.81 -19.50 14.55
#